data_a08b6782e88e10f9d973d7ded101cf0d
#
_entry.id   a08b6782e88e10f9d973d7ded101cf0d
#
_cell.length_a   1.000
_cell.length_b   1.000
_cell.length_c   1.000
_cell.angle_alpha   90.00
_cell.angle_beta   90.00
_cell.angle_gamma   90.00
#
_symmetry.space_group_name_H-M   'P 1'
#
loop_
_entity.id
_entity.type
_entity.pdbx_description
1 polymer ?
#
loop_
_entity_poly.entity_id
_entity_poly.type
_entity_poly.pdbx_seq_one_letter_code
_entity_poly.pdbx_strand_id
1 'polypeptide(L)'
;MPAERNIEIYQGDTYTHQLTLKNNANTVINITSRTYTGQIRKRRSSVSITATFTTEITDGANGVVVFSLLPAVTANISPGSYVYDFQELNGAVVTTMLTGSAVVIGEVTR
;
A
#
# COMPACT_ATOMS: atom_id res chain seq x y z
N MET A 1 8.89 14.27 2.55
CA MET A 1 7.42 14.36 2.43
C MET A 1 6.91 13.15 1.65
N PRO A 2 5.98 12.38 2.20
CA PRO A 2 5.36 11.31 1.42
C PRO A 2 4.49 11.88 0.31
N ALA A 3 4.39 11.15 -0.78
CA ALA A 3 3.44 11.47 -1.83
C ALA A 3 2.02 11.17 -1.33
N GLU A 4 1.05 11.90 -1.83
CA GLU A 4 -0.35 11.66 -1.51
C GLU A 4 -1.07 11.11 -2.74
N ARG A 5 -1.82 10.04 -2.53
CA ARG A 5 -2.61 9.43 -3.60
C ARG A 5 -3.83 8.74 -3.01
N ASN A 6 -4.98 9.08 -3.53
CA ASN A 6 -6.22 8.40 -3.16
C ASN A 6 -6.35 7.13 -3.99
N ILE A 7 -6.77 6.05 -3.35
CA ILE A 7 -6.95 4.76 -4.03
C ILE A 7 -8.38 4.29 -3.85
N GLU A 8 -8.84 3.46 -4.81
CA GLU A 8 -10.13 2.81 -4.77
C GLU A 8 -9.94 1.32 -4.75
N ILE A 9 -10.65 0.66 -3.85
CA ILE A 9 -10.59 -0.79 -3.69
C ILE A 9 -12.00 -1.31 -3.87
N TYR A 10 -12.18 -2.24 -4.80
CA TYR A 10 -13.48 -2.88 -5.02
C TYR A 10 -13.55 -4.14 -4.17
N GLN A 11 -14.59 -4.22 -3.34
CA GLN A 11 -14.81 -5.34 -2.43
C GLN A 11 -14.88 -6.64 -3.22
N GLY A 12 -14.08 -7.64 -2.79
CA GLY A 12 -14.03 -8.92 -3.47
C GLY A 12 -13.04 -9.03 -4.61
N ASP A 13 -12.43 -7.92 -5.02
CA ASP A 13 -11.42 -7.91 -6.08
C ASP A 13 -10.01 -8.04 -5.52
N THR A 14 -9.12 -8.57 -6.34
CA THR A 14 -7.69 -8.47 -6.06
C THR A 14 -7.27 -7.01 -6.28
N TYR A 15 -6.61 -6.42 -5.28
CA TYR A 15 -6.06 -5.08 -5.41
C TYR A 15 -4.55 -5.16 -5.51
N THR A 16 -3.96 -4.46 -6.47
CA THR A 16 -2.51 -4.43 -6.68
C THR A 16 -2.06 -3.00 -6.93
N HIS A 17 -1.00 -2.59 -6.26
CA HIS A 17 -0.38 -1.28 -6.45
C HIS A 17 1.12 -1.46 -6.57
N GLN A 18 1.67 -1.13 -7.73
CA GLN A 18 3.11 -1.22 -7.98
C GLN A 18 3.76 0.14 -7.79
N LEU A 19 4.85 0.15 -7.04
CA LEU A 19 5.67 1.34 -6.87
C LEU A 19 7.05 1.10 -7.49
N THR A 20 7.54 2.11 -8.20
CA THR A 20 8.94 2.16 -8.65
C THR A 20 9.62 3.30 -7.91
N LEU A 21 10.65 2.98 -7.14
CA LEU A 21 11.34 3.98 -6.33
C LEU A 21 12.50 4.57 -7.10
N LYS A 22 12.56 5.89 -7.09
CA LYS A 22 13.59 6.66 -7.79
C LYS A 22 14.14 7.74 -6.86
N ASN A 23 15.39 8.13 -7.11
CA ASN A 23 16.01 9.23 -6.38
C ASN A 23 15.65 10.59 -7.03
N ASN A 24 16.19 11.67 -6.48
CA ASN A 24 15.91 13.02 -6.99
C ASN A 24 16.39 13.24 -8.42
N ALA A 25 17.33 12.43 -8.90
CA ALA A 25 17.80 12.49 -10.28
C ALA A 25 16.95 11.62 -11.22
N ASN A 26 15.81 11.10 -10.74
CA ASN A 26 14.90 10.22 -11.49
C ASN A 26 15.56 8.90 -11.91
N THR A 27 16.55 8.46 -11.14
CA THR A 27 17.24 7.17 -11.33
C THR A 27 16.66 6.15 -10.37
N VAL A 28 16.40 4.93 -10.85
CA VAL A 28 15.88 3.86 -10.01
C VAL A 28 16.84 3.51 -8.88
N ILE A 29 16.27 3.13 -7.73
CA ILE A 29 17.02 2.80 -6.52
C ILE A 29 17.00 1.29 -6.34
N ASN A 30 18.15 0.71 -5.99
CA ASN A 30 18.21 -0.71 -5.63
C ASN A 30 17.65 -0.87 -4.21
N ILE A 31 16.54 -1.61 -4.11
CA ILE A 31 15.80 -1.79 -2.84
C ILE A 31 15.86 -3.23 -2.33
N THR A 32 16.77 -4.04 -2.85
CA THR A 32 16.82 -5.48 -2.60
C THR A 32 16.85 -5.84 -1.10
N SER A 33 17.51 -5.04 -0.27
CA SER A 33 17.65 -5.32 1.16
C SER A 33 16.63 -4.55 2.03
N ARG A 34 15.65 -3.88 1.44
CA ARG A 34 14.67 -3.08 2.18
C ARG A 34 13.39 -3.87 2.42
N THR A 35 12.63 -3.46 3.45
CA THR A 35 11.36 -4.08 3.80
C THR A 35 10.25 -3.06 3.67
N TYR A 36 9.08 -3.51 3.24
CA TYR A 36 7.94 -2.63 3.02
C TYR A 36 6.73 -3.10 3.80
N THR A 37 5.94 -2.15 4.28
CA THR A 37 4.72 -2.39 5.04
C THR A 37 3.65 -1.42 4.57
N GLY A 38 2.43 -1.92 4.41
CA GLY A 38 1.29 -1.07 4.09
C GLY A 38 0.09 -1.49 4.91
N GLN A 39 -0.65 -0.51 5.44
CA GLN A 39 -1.82 -0.77 6.28
C GLN A 39 -2.96 0.17 5.92
N ILE A 40 -4.18 -0.34 6.08
CA ILE A 40 -5.41 0.44 5.96
C ILE A 40 -6.03 0.53 7.34
N ARG A 41 -6.42 1.73 7.74
CA ARG A 41 -7.13 1.98 9.01
C ARG A 41 -8.33 2.87 8.74
N LYS A 42 -9.30 2.81 9.64
CA LYS A 42 -10.50 3.67 9.52
C LYS A 42 -10.12 5.14 9.63
N ARG A 43 -9.18 5.44 10.53
CA ARG A 43 -8.64 6.79 10.76
C ARG A 43 -7.16 6.66 11.10
N ARG A 44 -6.42 7.75 10.93
CA ARG A 44 -4.99 7.75 11.29
C ARG A 44 -4.76 7.42 12.77
N SER A 45 -5.69 7.82 13.63
CA SER A 45 -5.62 7.59 15.08
C SER A 45 -6.16 6.24 15.52
N SER A 46 -6.71 5.43 14.61
CA SER A 46 -7.27 4.13 14.97
C SER A 46 -6.16 3.19 15.44
N VAL A 47 -6.40 2.51 16.57
CA VAL A 47 -5.45 1.49 17.06
C VAL A 47 -5.62 0.17 16.31
N SER A 48 -6.81 -0.09 15.77
CA SER A 48 -7.09 -1.32 15.02
C SER A 48 -6.71 -1.17 13.57
N ILE A 49 -6.13 -2.22 13.00
CA ILE A 49 -5.77 -2.29 11.58
C ILE A 49 -6.96 -2.91 10.85
N THR A 50 -7.44 -2.22 9.80
CA THR A 50 -8.53 -2.75 8.96
C THR A 50 -7.98 -3.84 8.04
N ALA A 51 -6.84 -3.59 7.41
CA ALA A 51 -6.19 -4.56 6.54
C ALA A 51 -4.70 -4.25 6.43
N THR A 52 -3.91 -5.28 6.17
CA THR A 52 -2.47 -5.15 5.92
C THR A 52 -2.18 -5.60 4.50
N PHE A 53 -1.48 -4.77 3.74
CA PHE A 53 -1.06 -5.13 2.39
C PHE A 53 0.01 -6.21 2.43
N THR A 54 -0.08 -7.15 1.49
CA THR A 54 1.01 -8.07 1.22
C THR A 54 2.02 -7.33 0.34
N THR A 55 3.29 -7.42 0.68
CA THR A 55 4.34 -6.70 -0.04
C THR A 55 5.30 -7.69 -0.69
N GLU A 56 5.73 -7.37 -1.91
CA GLU A 56 6.68 -8.20 -2.63
C GLU A 56 7.60 -7.30 -3.45
N ILE A 57 8.91 -7.49 -3.28
CA ILE A 57 9.91 -6.83 -4.12
C ILE A 57 10.06 -7.69 -5.37
N THR A 58 9.51 -7.24 -6.49
CA THR A 58 9.50 -8.01 -7.73
C THR A 58 10.73 -7.77 -8.58
N ASP A 59 11.33 -6.58 -8.46
CA ASP A 59 12.57 -6.24 -9.16
C ASP A 59 13.35 -5.25 -8.30
N GLY A 60 14.07 -5.79 -7.31
CA GLY A 60 14.78 -4.97 -6.33
C GLY A 60 15.84 -4.08 -6.96
N ALA A 61 16.56 -4.56 -7.96
CA ALA A 61 17.62 -3.79 -8.61
C ALA A 61 17.09 -2.54 -9.32
N ASN A 62 15.82 -2.60 -9.78
CA ASN A 62 15.17 -1.49 -10.46
C ASN A 62 14.15 -0.76 -9.57
N GLY A 63 14.14 -1.05 -8.27
CA GLY A 63 13.32 -0.33 -7.32
C GLY A 63 11.84 -0.65 -7.37
N VAL A 64 11.45 -1.83 -7.83
CA VAL A 64 10.03 -2.19 -8.00
C VAL A 64 9.55 -3.02 -6.82
N VAL A 65 8.51 -2.54 -6.15
CA VAL A 65 7.81 -3.25 -5.08
C VAL A 65 6.31 -3.22 -5.34
N VAL A 66 5.63 -4.31 -5.02
CA VAL A 66 4.17 -4.45 -5.22
C VAL A 66 3.49 -4.61 -3.86
N PHE A 67 2.44 -3.82 -3.65
CA PHE A 67 1.55 -3.91 -2.50
C PHE A 67 0.22 -4.48 -2.99
N SER A 68 -0.26 -5.53 -2.34
CA SER A 68 -1.47 -6.21 -2.82
C SER A 68 -2.40 -6.62 -1.69
N LEU A 69 -3.68 -6.81 -2.04
CA LEU A 69 -4.70 -7.38 -1.17
C LEU A 69 -5.39 -8.52 -1.91
N LEU A 70 -5.52 -9.64 -1.25
CA LEU A 70 -6.22 -10.80 -1.81
C LEU A 70 -7.73 -10.56 -1.82
N PRO A 71 -8.48 -11.21 -2.74
CA PRO A 71 -9.94 -11.07 -2.78
C PRO A 71 -10.62 -11.36 -1.44
N ALA A 72 -10.13 -12.37 -0.71
CA ALA A 72 -10.69 -12.72 0.59
C ALA A 72 -10.50 -11.60 1.62
N VAL A 73 -9.46 -10.79 1.48
CA VAL A 73 -9.21 -9.65 2.37
C VAL A 73 -10.13 -8.49 2.01
N THR A 74 -10.21 -8.12 0.73
CA THR A 74 -11.04 -7.00 0.31
C THR A 74 -12.52 -7.27 0.52
N ALA A 75 -12.95 -8.54 0.40
CA ALA A 75 -14.33 -8.93 0.64
C ALA A 75 -14.78 -8.67 2.09
N ASN A 76 -13.84 -8.67 3.03
CA ASN A 76 -14.12 -8.47 4.45
C ASN A 76 -14.02 -7.01 4.89
N ILE A 77 -13.69 -6.09 4.00
CA ILE A 77 -13.65 -4.67 4.33
C ILE A 77 -15.00 -4.07 3.96
N SER A 78 -15.68 -3.49 4.95
CA SER A 78 -16.99 -2.85 4.70
C SER A 78 -16.80 -1.65 3.77
N PRO A 79 -17.73 -1.41 2.84
CA PRO A 79 -17.65 -0.22 1.98
C PRO A 79 -17.59 1.06 2.80
N GLY A 80 -16.80 2.02 2.36
CA GLY A 80 -16.63 3.29 3.05
C GLY A 80 -15.29 3.92 2.80
N SER A 81 -15.00 4.97 3.56
CA SER A 81 -13.73 5.71 3.44
C SER A 81 -12.78 5.31 4.54
N TYR A 82 -11.55 5.08 4.16
CA TYR A 82 -10.46 4.67 5.05
C TYR A 82 -9.23 5.52 4.72
N VAL A 83 -8.18 5.35 5.50
CA VAL A 83 -6.87 5.93 5.20
C VAL A 83 -5.85 4.80 5.11
N TYR A 84 -4.79 5.04 4.36
CA TYR A 84 -3.72 4.05 4.22
C TYR A 84 -2.37 4.74 4.16
N ASP A 85 -1.31 3.99 4.39
CA ASP A 85 0.04 4.43 4.04
C ASP A 85 0.89 3.23 3.65
N PHE A 86 1.95 3.51 2.90
CA PHE A 86 2.99 2.55 2.54
C PHE A 86 4.30 3.05 3.13
N GLN A 87 4.97 2.20 3.88
CA GLN A 87 6.22 2.54 4.57
C GLN A 87 7.37 1.66 4.09
N GLU A 88 8.56 2.25 4.10
CA GLU A 88 9.80 1.56 3.80
C GLU A 88 10.63 1.47 5.07
N LEU A 89 11.22 0.30 5.31
CA LEU A 89 12.20 0.10 6.39
C LEU A 89 13.55 -0.20 5.75
N ASN A 90 14.50 0.71 5.97
CA ASN A 90 15.87 0.57 5.48
C ASN A 90 16.80 0.61 6.68
N GLY A 91 17.21 -0.58 7.17
CA GLY A 91 17.92 -0.68 8.43
C GLY A 91 17.04 -0.20 9.57
N ALA A 92 17.44 0.86 10.25
CA ALA A 92 16.67 1.47 11.34
C ALA A 92 15.83 2.65 10.86
N VAL A 93 15.88 3.02 9.58
CA VAL A 93 15.19 4.19 9.06
C VAL A 93 13.83 3.80 8.50
N VAL A 94 12.77 4.40 9.05
CA VAL A 94 11.40 4.20 8.59
C VAL A 94 10.95 5.43 7.82
N THR A 95 10.48 5.23 6.59
CA THR A 95 10.04 6.33 5.73
C THR A 95 8.64 6.02 5.22
N THR A 96 7.69 6.95 5.41
CA THR A 96 6.38 6.85 4.77
C THR A 96 6.53 7.36 3.35
N MET A 97 6.26 6.50 2.38
CA MET A 97 6.45 6.81 0.96
C MET A 97 5.19 7.31 0.30
N LEU A 98 4.05 6.77 0.69
CA LEU A 98 2.77 7.08 0.07
C LEU A 98 1.70 7.03 1.14
N THR A 99 0.77 7.99 1.09
CA THR A 99 -0.35 8.06 2.02
C THR A 99 -1.56 8.63 1.30
N GLY A 100 -2.74 8.44 1.86
CA GLY A 100 -3.96 9.02 1.29
C GLY A 100 -5.21 8.33 1.78
N SER A 101 -6.30 8.59 1.07
CA SER A 101 -7.59 7.95 1.33
C SER A 101 -7.69 6.65 0.56
N ALA A 102 -8.26 5.63 1.20
CA ALA A 102 -8.62 4.37 0.56
C ALA A 102 -10.13 4.24 0.64
N VAL A 103 -10.79 4.29 -0.51
CA VAL A 103 -12.25 4.15 -0.59
C VAL A 103 -12.57 2.72 -1.01
N VAL A 104 -13.35 2.02 -0.20
CA VAL A 104 -13.80 0.67 -0.52
C VAL A 104 -15.20 0.75 -1.09
N ILE A 105 -15.37 0.21 -2.30
CA ILE A 105 -16.61 0.24 -3.04
C ILE A 105 -17.23 -1.15 -3.00
N GLY A 106 -18.52 -1.23 -2.62
CA GLY A 106 -19.22 -2.50 -2.56
C GLY A 106 -19.40 -3.10 -3.95
N GLU A 107 -19.28 -4.42 -4.00
CA GLU A 107 -19.48 -5.12 -5.28
C GLU A 107 -20.98 -5.29 -5.56
N VAL A 108 -21.31 -5.27 -6.85
CA VAL A 108 -22.68 -5.51 -7.34
C VAL A 108 -22.83 -6.99 -7.71
N THR A 109 -21.83 -7.53 -8.36
CA THR A 109 -21.82 -8.94 -8.78
C THR A 109 -21.20 -9.79 -7.67
N ARG A 110 -21.94 -10.81 -7.23
CA ARG A 110 -21.51 -11.75 -6.18
C ARG A 110 -22.12 -13.11 -6.39
#